data_4ee8ed119d558f4cd106b074a70447c2
#
_entry.id   4ee8ed119d558f4cd106b074a70447c2
#
_cell.length_a   1.000
_cell.length_b   1.000
_cell.length_c   1.000
_cell.angle_alpha   90.00
_cell.angle_beta   90.00
_cell.angle_gamma   90.00
#
_symmetry.space_group_name_H-M   'P 1'
#
loop_
_entity.id
_entity.type
_entity.pdbx_description
1 polymer ?
#
loop_
_entity_poly.entity_id
_entity_poly.type
_entity_poly.pdbx_seq_one_letter_code
_entity_poly.pdbx_strand_id
1 'polypeptide(L)'
;MISAYILNLPDDIGFDRKILVEEGTGTWCGNCPRGIVGMRQMAEKYPEKFIGIAAHSSDRMQIEAYQPYLNRYIDIVGYPYSTIDRVISCDPEFNELEENFLREMEIPSLAEISIEDMSVIGDMAYVNPTVKFAIAEDNTDYGWAYVVTEDNVGPYNQTNYYTDGSLSGWDFSENPVNIYYDEVAVGAAHILGKNALPGSIEAEKTYSLPMTLDVPGVQNWDNAHLIVMVLNMKTGYIENAVRKSFAQNSIKGIDEDDNLRVNLSGGEITLVSGDLADVYNLHGVKIGTLNNGEHLSVGYGVYLLKTSKKAYKVVVK
;
A
#
# COMPACT_ATOMS: atom_id res chain seq x y z
N MET A 1 15.00 28.32 1.09
CA MET A 1 15.79 28.31 -0.16
C MET A 1 15.90 26.85 -0.56
N ILE A 2 15.06 26.41 -1.46
CA ILE A 2 15.14 25.08 -2.09
C ILE A 2 16.33 25.18 -3.03
N SER A 3 17.44 24.56 -2.69
CA SER A 3 18.51 24.34 -3.64
C SER A 3 17.98 23.33 -4.67
N ALA A 4 17.39 23.86 -5.73
CA ALA A 4 17.13 23.08 -6.92
C ALA A 4 18.51 22.65 -7.45
N TYR A 5 18.91 21.43 -7.19
CA TYR A 5 19.83 20.75 -8.07
C TYR A 5 19.04 20.50 -9.36
N ILE A 6 19.05 21.52 -10.25
CA ILE A 6 18.77 21.27 -11.65
C ILE A 6 19.98 20.48 -12.14
N LEU A 7 19.94 19.18 -11.94
CA LEU A 7 20.71 18.25 -12.73
C LEU A 7 20.22 18.48 -14.17
N ASN A 8 21.15 18.79 -15.09
CA ASN A 8 20.90 18.65 -16.51
C ASN A 8 20.76 17.16 -16.78
N LEU A 9 19.65 16.58 -16.35
CA LEU A 9 19.29 15.21 -16.70
C LEU A 9 18.92 15.22 -18.18
N PRO A 10 19.37 14.25 -18.98
CA PRO A 10 18.84 14.04 -20.29
C PRO A 10 17.30 13.95 -20.23
N ASP A 11 16.62 14.49 -21.23
CA ASP A 11 15.13 14.56 -21.29
C ASP A 11 14.45 13.18 -21.22
N ASP A 12 15.24 12.09 -21.34
CA ASP A 12 14.81 10.67 -21.33
C ASP A 12 15.19 9.94 -20.03
N ILE A 13 15.81 10.61 -19.06
CA ILE A 13 16.10 10.00 -17.74
C ILE A 13 14.94 10.25 -16.81
N GLY A 14 14.29 9.18 -16.43
CA GLY A 14 13.25 9.17 -15.42
C GLY A 14 12.32 7.98 -15.57
N PHE A 15 11.77 7.58 -14.46
CA PHE A 15 10.77 6.53 -14.40
C PHE A 15 9.37 7.13 -14.33
N ASP A 16 8.38 6.28 -14.55
CA ASP A 16 6.98 6.66 -14.40
C ASP A 16 6.71 7.16 -12.97
N ARG A 17 6.38 8.44 -12.84
CA ARG A 17 6.07 9.05 -11.56
C ARG A 17 4.61 8.81 -11.20
N LYS A 18 4.37 8.39 -9.98
CA LYS A 18 3.07 8.39 -9.32
C LYS A 18 3.13 9.33 -8.13
N ILE A 19 2.07 10.05 -7.92
CA ILE A 19 2.00 11.07 -6.87
C ILE A 19 1.18 10.53 -5.72
N LEU A 20 1.78 10.51 -4.53
CA LEU A 20 1.11 10.14 -3.30
C LEU A 20 0.48 11.36 -2.63
N VAL A 21 -0.79 11.23 -2.29
CA VAL A 21 -1.55 12.21 -1.51
C VAL A 21 -1.97 11.57 -0.19
N GLU A 22 -1.53 12.15 0.91
CA GLU A 22 -1.91 11.73 2.26
C GLU A 22 -2.85 12.77 2.85
N GLU A 23 -4.10 12.39 3.10
CA GLU A 23 -5.12 13.25 3.73
C GLU A 23 -5.25 12.94 5.21
N GLY A 24 -5.13 13.95 6.06
CA GLY A 24 -5.56 13.87 7.46
C GLY A 24 -7.07 14.15 7.55
N THR A 25 -7.84 13.21 8.10
CA THR A 25 -9.29 13.26 8.10
C THR A 25 -9.91 12.69 9.39
N GLY A 26 -11.22 12.74 9.51
CA GLY A 26 -11.95 12.12 10.62
C GLY A 26 -13.46 12.23 10.49
N THR A 27 -14.16 11.21 10.96
CA THR A 27 -15.64 11.11 10.90
C THR A 27 -16.35 12.21 11.68
N TRP A 28 -15.70 12.77 12.69
CA TRP A 28 -16.19 13.88 13.52
C TRP A 28 -16.05 15.24 12.85
N CYS A 29 -15.25 15.35 11.79
CA CYS A 29 -14.90 16.60 11.13
C CYS A 29 -15.97 16.99 10.11
N GLY A 30 -16.73 18.04 10.39
CA GLY A 30 -17.83 18.50 9.52
C GLY A 30 -17.39 19.09 8.18
N ASN A 31 -16.13 19.50 8.05
CA ASN A 31 -15.53 20.01 6.81
C ASN A 31 -14.86 18.91 5.97
N CYS A 32 -14.65 17.71 6.53
CA CYS A 32 -13.95 16.62 5.86
C CYS A 32 -14.68 16.05 4.62
N PRO A 33 -16.00 16.20 4.44
CA PRO A 33 -16.63 15.82 3.18
C PRO A 33 -15.99 16.42 1.91
N ARG A 34 -15.37 17.63 1.99
CA ARG A 34 -14.69 18.21 0.82
C ARG A 34 -13.43 17.45 0.43
N GLY A 35 -12.69 16.91 1.42
CA GLY A 35 -11.54 16.06 1.17
C GLY A 35 -11.95 14.71 0.58
N ILE A 36 -13.01 14.09 1.13
CA ILE A 36 -13.60 12.85 0.57
C ILE A 36 -13.95 13.04 -0.91
N VAL A 37 -14.58 14.17 -1.28
CA VAL A 37 -14.92 14.48 -2.67
C VAL A 37 -13.66 14.73 -3.49
N GLY A 38 -12.71 15.53 -2.99
CA GLY A 38 -11.49 15.88 -3.72
C GLY A 38 -10.63 14.65 -4.02
N MET A 39 -10.38 13.79 -3.02
CA MET A 39 -9.63 12.54 -3.18
C MET A 39 -10.30 11.62 -4.21
N ARG A 40 -11.62 11.42 -4.12
CA ARG A 40 -12.38 10.62 -5.08
C ARG A 40 -12.27 11.17 -6.50
N GLN A 41 -12.44 12.48 -6.70
CA GLN A 41 -12.33 13.10 -8.02
C GLN A 41 -10.91 12.98 -8.60
N MET A 42 -9.87 13.07 -7.76
CA MET A 42 -8.49 12.82 -8.18
C MET A 42 -8.27 11.36 -8.61
N ALA A 43 -8.76 10.39 -7.84
CA ALA A 43 -8.67 8.98 -8.18
C ALA A 43 -9.40 8.64 -9.49
N GLU A 44 -10.58 9.22 -9.71
CA GLU A 44 -11.36 9.05 -10.95
C GLU A 44 -10.66 9.69 -12.17
N LYS A 45 -10.06 10.87 -11.99
CA LYS A 45 -9.44 11.62 -13.10
C LYS A 45 -8.04 11.14 -13.46
N TYR A 46 -7.27 10.66 -12.46
CA TYR A 46 -5.88 10.26 -12.61
C TYR A 46 -5.59 8.85 -12.07
N PRO A 47 -6.36 7.80 -12.48
CA PRO A 47 -6.32 6.47 -11.84
C PRO A 47 -4.95 5.81 -11.88
N GLU A 48 -4.12 6.12 -12.89
CA GLU A 48 -2.79 5.52 -13.07
C GLU A 48 -1.66 6.33 -12.39
N LYS A 49 -1.95 7.55 -11.96
CA LYS A 49 -0.96 8.51 -11.46
C LYS A 49 -1.18 8.92 -10.01
N PHE A 50 -2.42 8.98 -9.58
CA PHE A 50 -2.82 9.36 -8.23
C PHE A 50 -2.83 8.14 -7.30
N ILE A 51 -2.23 8.29 -6.13
CA ILE A 51 -2.30 7.32 -5.03
C ILE A 51 -2.79 8.08 -3.80
N GLY A 52 -3.99 7.73 -3.32
CA GLY A 52 -4.60 8.34 -2.13
C GLY A 52 -4.37 7.51 -0.88
N ILE A 53 -4.26 8.20 0.26
CA ILE A 53 -4.31 7.64 1.60
C ILE A 53 -5.14 8.56 2.48
N ALA A 54 -6.28 8.06 2.98
CA ALA A 54 -7.08 8.73 4.00
C ALA A 54 -6.64 8.26 5.38
N ALA A 55 -5.89 9.11 6.07
CA ALA A 55 -5.37 8.83 7.42
C ALA A 55 -6.32 9.40 8.48
N HIS A 56 -7.12 8.56 9.07
CA HIS A 56 -8.09 8.92 10.09
C HIS A 56 -7.44 9.23 11.44
N SER A 57 -7.99 10.20 12.15
CA SER A 57 -7.59 10.58 13.49
C SER A 57 -8.79 10.72 14.42
N SER A 58 -8.65 10.24 15.66
CA SER A 58 -9.64 10.37 16.72
C SER A 58 -11.01 9.75 16.42
N ASP A 59 -11.02 8.71 15.59
CA ASP A 59 -12.20 7.91 15.28
C ASP A 59 -11.86 6.41 15.18
N ARG A 60 -12.85 5.59 14.81
CA ARG A 60 -12.69 4.12 14.76
C ARG A 60 -11.80 3.60 13.64
N MET A 61 -11.51 4.42 12.63
CA MET A 61 -10.63 4.09 11.52
C MET A 61 -9.18 4.58 11.76
N GLN A 62 -8.91 5.21 12.91
CA GLN A 62 -7.55 5.57 13.29
C GLN A 62 -6.68 4.33 13.43
N ILE A 63 -5.47 4.38 12.87
CA ILE A 63 -4.41 3.42 13.13
C ILE A 63 -3.21 4.11 13.81
N GLU A 64 -2.74 3.53 14.91
CA GLU A 64 -1.65 4.10 15.71
C GLU A 64 -0.34 4.21 14.91
N ALA A 65 -0.09 3.28 14.00
CA ALA A 65 1.11 3.28 13.16
C ALA A 65 1.24 4.52 12.26
N TYR A 66 0.11 5.20 11.94
CA TYR A 66 0.10 6.39 11.09
C TYR A 66 0.22 7.71 11.88
N GLN A 67 -0.10 7.71 13.19
CA GLN A 67 -0.10 8.91 14.01
C GLN A 67 1.26 9.63 14.07
N PRO A 68 2.43 8.94 14.09
CA PRO A 68 3.72 9.62 14.06
C PRO A 68 3.91 10.53 12.83
N TYR A 69 3.33 10.16 11.67
CA TYR A 69 3.34 11.00 10.48
C TYR A 69 2.39 12.18 10.64
N LEU A 70 1.14 11.95 11.00
CA LEU A 70 0.14 13.01 11.19
C LEU A 70 0.65 14.07 12.18
N ASN A 71 1.25 13.65 13.27
CA ASN A 71 1.76 14.56 14.31
C ASN A 71 3.02 15.33 13.92
N ARG A 72 3.77 14.86 12.93
CA ARG A 72 5.08 15.43 12.58
C ARG A 72 5.10 16.19 11.26
N TYR A 73 4.36 15.72 10.25
CA TYR A 73 4.47 16.19 8.87
C TYR A 73 3.24 16.95 8.39
N ILE A 74 2.06 16.61 8.90
CA ILE A 74 0.87 17.41 8.67
C ILE A 74 0.83 18.44 9.80
N ASP A 75 1.25 19.66 9.53
CA ASP A 75 1.08 20.80 10.45
C ASP A 75 -0.41 21.19 10.40
N ILE A 76 -1.20 20.43 11.15
CA ILE A 76 -2.66 20.48 11.09
C ILE A 76 -3.12 21.72 11.85
N VAL A 77 -3.36 22.78 11.10
CA VAL A 77 -4.12 23.94 11.60
C VAL A 77 -5.61 23.58 11.69
N GLY A 78 -6.04 22.52 11.02
CA GLY A 78 -7.40 21.98 11.01
C GLY A 78 -7.56 20.82 10.04
N TYR A 79 -8.67 20.10 10.15
CA TYR A 79 -9.07 19.02 9.25
C TYR A 79 -10.14 19.50 8.26
N PRO A 80 -10.19 18.97 7.02
CA PRO A 80 -9.20 18.10 6.40
C PRO A 80 -7.98 18.87 5.94
N TYR A 81 -6.86 18.14 5.77
CA TYR A 81 -5.61 18.69 5.27
C TYR A 81 -4.81 17.60 4.55
N SER A 82 -4.11 17.95 3.49
CA SER A 82 -3.36 16.97 2.71
C SER A 82 -1.91 17.37 2.47
N THR A 83 -1.09 16.36 2.18
CA THR A 83 0.26 16.53 1.66
C THR A 83 0.41 15.75 0.36
N ILE A 84 1.16 16.32 -0.57
CA ILE A 84 1.50 15.73 -1.86
C ILE A 84 2.98 15.38 -1.83
N ASP A 85 3.32 14.10 -1.97
CA ASP A 85 4.69 13.54 -1.86
C ASP A 85 5.46 14.04 -0.63
N ARG A 86 4.75 14.55 0.41
CA ARG A 86 5.31 15.20 1.61
C ARG A 86 6.14 16.46 1.29
N VAL A 87 5.98 17.01 0.09
CA VAL A 87 6.65 18.23 -0.40
C VAL A 87 5.73 19.43 -0.28
N ILE A 88 4.48 19.26 -0.72
CA ILE A 88 3.47 20.32 -0.73
C ILE A 88 2.37 19.97 0.26
N SER A 89 1.93 20.98 1.02
CA SER A 89 0.77 20.88 1.91
C SER A 89 -0.35 21.77 1.37
N CYS A 90 -1.57 21.25 1.27
CA CYS A 90 -2.71 21.97 0.71
C CYS A 90 -4.04 21.50 1.30
N ASP A 91 -5.11 22.25 1.05
CA ASP A 91 -6.47 21.78 1.28
C ASP A 91 -6.79 20.65 0.29
N PRO A 92 -7.42 19.55 0.69
CA PRO A 92 -7.79 18.46 -0.21
C PRO A 92 -9.04 18.75 -1.06
N GLU A 93 -9.46 20.02 -1.19
CA GLU A 93 -10.45 20.43 -2.19
C GLU A 93 -9.88 20.19 -3.59
N PHE A 94 -10.72 19.67 -4.50
CA PHE A 94 -10.27 19.13 -5.78
C PHE A 94 -9.38 20.09 -6.59
N ASN A 95 -9.77 21.37 -6.74
CA ASN A 95 -9.02 22.28 -7.63
C ASN A 95 -7.63 22.61 -7.06
N GLU A 96 -7.52 22.82 -5.74
CA GLU A 96 -6.24 23.08 -5.10
C GLU A 96 -5.35 21.84 -5.11
N LEU A 97 -5.96 20.68 -4.86
CA LEU A 97 -5.27 19.40 -4.90
C LEU A 97 -4.74 19.08 -6.31
N GLU A 98 -5.58 19.28 -7.35
CA GLU A 98 -5.21 19.04 -8.74
C GLU A 98 -4.08 19.98 -9.22
N GLU A 99 -4.17 21.28 -8.91
CA GLU A 99 -3.12 22.24 -9.29
C GLU A 99 -1.75 21.81 -8.74
N ASN A 100 -1.69 21.46 -7.47
CA ASN A 100 -0.45 21.04 -6.83
C ASN A 100 0.02 19.66 -7.29
N PHE A 101 -0.89 18.72 -7.52
CA PHE A 101 -0.61 17.42 -8.10
C PHE A 101 0.05 17.54 -9.49
N LEU A 102 -0.49 18.38 -10.38
CA LEU A 102 0.06 18.59 -11.71
C LEU A 102 1.45 19.23 -11.67
N ARG A 103 1.73 20.09 -10.70
CA ARG A 103 3.07 20.66 -10.49
C ARG A 103 4.09 19.59 -10.11
N GLU A 104 3.72 18.67 -9.21
CA GLU A 104 4.61 17.55 -8.83
C GLU A 104 4.79 16.57 -9.99
N MET A 105 3.80 16.38 -10.85
CA MET A 105 3.89 15.53 -12.03
C MET A 105 4.91 16.01 -13.07
N GLU A 106 5.29 17.31 -13.06
CA GLU A 106 6.33 17.84 -13.94
C GLU A 106 7.75 17.43 -13.53
N ILE A 107 7.92 16.92 -12.29
CA ILE A 107 9.21 16.51 -11.76
C ILE A 107 9.42 15.03 -12.09
N PRO A 108 10.47 14.64 -12.83
CA PRO A 108 10.73 13.24 -13.13
C PRO A 108 11.07 12.45 -11.86
N SER A 109 10.62 11.20 -11.79
CA SER A 109 11.05 10.30 -10.71
C SER A 109 12.36 9.64 -11.07
N LEU A 110 13.31 9.65 -10.14
CA LEU A 110 14.57 8.91 -10.27
C LEU A 110 14.50 7.51 -9.66
N ALA A 111 13.39 7.15 -9.04
CA ALA A 111 13.14 5.85 -8.44
C ALA A 111 11.96 5.14 -9.11
N GLU A 112 12.14 3.90 -9.56
CA GLU A 112 11.08 2.99 -10.01
C GLU A 112 10.83 1.95 -8.92
N ILE A 113 9.58 1.83 -8.48
CA ILE A 113 9.18 0.86 -7.47
C ILE A 113 8.27 -0.18 -8.13
N SER A 114 8.56 -1.46 -7.87
CA SER A 114 7.73 -2.58 -8.29
C SER A 114 7.37 -3.47 -7.12
N ILE A 115 6.18 -4.05 -7.17
CA ILE A 115 5.76 -5.09 -6.23
C ILE A 115 5.61 -6.37 -7.05
N GLU A 116 6.60 -7.25 -7.00
CA GLU A 116 6.61 -8.49 -7.79
C GLU A 116 5.65 -9.49 -7.17
N ASP A 117 5.91 -9.86 -5.92
CA ASP A 117 5.13 -10.85 -5.20
C ASP A 117 4.47 -10.25 -3.96
N MET A 118 3.18 -10.51 -3.82
CA MET A 118 2.46 -10.27 -2.59
C MET A 118 1.41 -11.34 -2.35
N SER A 119 1.15 -11.65 -1.10
CA SER A 119 0.17 -12.62 -0.71
C SER A 119 -0.35 -12.37 0.68
N VAL A 120 -1.54 -12.88 0.99
CA VAL A 120 -2.23 -12.69 2.26
C VAL A 120 -2.54 -14.05 2.89
N ILE A 121 -2.36 -14.15 4.21
CA ILE A 121 -2.75 -15.31 5.02
C ILE A 121 -3.35 -14.81 6.34
N GLY A 122 -4.64 -14.96 6.51
CA GLY A 122 -5.34 -14.33 7.63
C GLY A 122 -5.10 -12.84 7.61
N ASP A 123 -4.60 -12.27 8.70
CA ASP A 123 -4.30 -10.85 8.83
C ASP A 123 -2.86 -10.49 8.40
N MET A 124 -2.09 -11.45 7.90
CA MET A 124 -0.70 -11.23 7.52
C MET A 124 -0.56 -11.03 6.02
N ALA A 125 0.00 -9.90 5.60
CA ALA A 125 0.42 -9.65 4.22
C ALA A 125 1.93 -9.88 4.07
N TYR A 126 2.32 -10.67 3.08
CA TYR A 126 3.70 -10.94 2.69
C TYR A 126 3.97 -10.23 1.38
N VAL A 127 4.95 -9.35 1.37
CA VAL A 127 5.22 -8.48 0.24
C VAL A 127 6.71 -8.45 -0.09
N ASN A 128 7.02 -8.38 -1.38
CA ASN A 128 8.39 -8.31 -1.87
C ASN A 128 8.53 -7.16 -2.88
N PRO A 129 8.61 -5.91 -2.40
CA PRO A 129 8.84 -4.78 -3.27
C PRO A 129 10.31 -4.70 -3.70
N THR A 130 10.52 -4.09 -4.86
CA THR A 130 11.84 -3.74 -5.36
C THR A 130 11.88 -2.27 -5.74
N VAL A 131 13.08 -1.66 -5.67
CA VAL A 131 13.33 -0.33 -6.20
C VAL A 131 14.57 -0.35 -7.08
N LYS A 132 14.54 0.45 -8.12
CA LYS A 132 15.64 0.71 -9.03
C LYS A 132 15.79 2.22 -9.19
N PHE A 133 17.01 2.72 -9.27
CA PHE A 133 17.29 4.14 -9.43
C PHE A 133 17.89 4.41 -10.81
N ALA A 134 17.47 5.50 -11.45
CA ALA A 134 17.94 5.89 -12.78
C ALA A 134 19.41 6.34 -12.77
N ILE A 135 19.89 6.85 -11.65
CA ILE A 135 21.25 7.37 -11.50
C ILE A 135 21.96 6.72 -10.31
N ALA A 136 23.28 6.63 -10.39
CA ALA A 136 24.11 6.29 -9.24
C ALA A 136 24.29 7.50 -8.33
N GLU A 137 24.26 7.27 -7.02
CA GLU A 137 24.42 8.33 -6.03
C GLU A 137 25.16 7.81 -4.79
N ASP A 138 26.10 8.60 -4.29
CA ASP A 138 26.83 8.31 -3.05
C ASP A 138 26.26 9.12 -1.88
N ASN A 139 26.48 8.60 -0.66
CA ASN A 139 25.99 9.21 0.59
C ASN A 139 24.47 9.38 0.62
N THR A 140 23.76 8.42 0.06
CA THR A 140 22.30 8.38 0.07
C THR A 140 21.77 8.01 1.45
N ASP A 141 20.52 8.41 1.71
CA ASP A 141 19.78 8.02 2.89
C ASP A 141 18.32 7.80 2.47
N TYR A 142 18.08 6.65 1.80
CA TYR A 142 16.76 6.26 1.36
C TYR A 142 16.14 5.23 2.29
N GLY A 143 14.87 5.40 2.56
CA GLY A 143 14.08 4.50 3.37
C GLY A 143 12.80 4.04 2.67
N TRP A 144 12.19 3.02 3.24
CA TRP A 144 10.90 2.48 2.81
C TRP A 144 9.82 2.76 3.83
N ALA A 145 8.60 2.96 3.34
CA ALA A 145 7.39 2.88 4.15
C ALA A 145 6.30 2.09 3.40
N TYR A 146 5.40 1.50 4.17
CA TYR A 146 4.31 0.67 3.67
C TYR A 146 3.01 1.10 4.30
N VAL A 147 1.96 1.17 3.47
CA VAL A 147 0.59 1.40 3.92
C VAL A 147 -0.32 0.40 3.24
N VAL A 148 -1.22 -0.19 4.00
CA VAL A 148 -2.36 -0.92 3.46
C VAL A 148 -3.56 -0.01 3.57
N THR A 149 -4.19 0.28 2.43
CA THR A 149 -5.46 1.00 2.36
C THR A 149 -6.57 0.03 2.00
N GLU A 150 -7.79 0.38 2.40
CA GLU A 150 -8.99 -0.37 2.03
C GLU A 150 -10.07 0.60 1.53
N ASP A 151 -10.73 0.20 0.44
CA ASP A 151 -11.88 0.90 -0.10
C ASP A 151 -13.18 0.30 0.44
N ASN A 152 -14.25 1.09 0.41
CA ASN A 152 -15.59 0.68 0.86
C ASN A 152 -15.65 0.28 2.36
N VAL A 153 -14.89 0.98 3.21
CA VAL A 153 -14.87 0.77 4.66
C VAL A 153 -16.10 1.39 5.32
N GLY A 154 -16.85 0.62 6.09
CA GLY A 154 -18.02 1.13 6.78
C GLY A 154 -19.30 0.30 6.55
N PRO A 155 -20.52 0.93 6.53
CA PRO A 155 -20.75 2.39 6.60
C PRO A 155 -20.58 2.96 8.01
N TYR A 156 -20.09 4.21 8.10
CA TYR A 156 -19.98 4.94 9.35
C TYR A 156 -20.55 6.36 9.22
N ASN A 157 -20.93 6.95 10.37
CA ASN A 157 -21.49 8.29 10.42
C ASN A 157 -20.39 9.35 10.25
N GLN A 158 -20.54 10.19 9.23
CA GLN A 158 -19.73 11.37 8.95
C GLN A 158 -20.47 12.63 9.41
N THR A 159 -19.87 13.45 10.25
CA THR A 159 -20.37 14.81 10.51
C THR A 159 -20.29 15.62 9.21
N ASN A 160 -21.38 16.28 8.84
CA ASN A 160 -21.52 16.94 7.53
C ASN A 160 -21.99 18.39 7.70
N TYR A 161 -21.15 19.34 7.30
CA TYR A 161 -21.51 20.76 7.27
C TYR A 161 -22.03 21.25 5.89
N TYR A 162 -21.98 20.40 4.89
CA TYR A 162 -22.42 20.70 3.51
C TYR A 162 -23.82 20.15 3.23
N THR A 163 -24.78 20.50 4.10
CA THR A 163 -26.18 20.03 4.00
C THR A 163 -27.03 20.82 3.01
N ASP A 164 -26.49 21.93 2.50
CA ASP A 164 -27.17 22.89 1.63
C ASP A 164 -26.84 22.72 0.13
N GLY A 165 -26.06 21.69 -0.22
CA GLY A 165 -25.63 21.44 -1.60
C GLY A 165 -24.51 22.37 -2.08
N SER A 166 -23.84 23.08 -1.18
CA SER A 166 -22.73 24.00 -1.52
C SER A 166 -21.45 23.29 -1.97
N LEU A 167 -21.30 21.97 -1.66
CA LEU A 167 -20.16 21.17 -2.07
C LEU A 167 -20.51 20.34 -3.31
N SER A 168 -19.94 20.70 -4.44
CA SER A 168 -20.13 19.96 -5.70
C SER A 168 -19.62 18.53 -5.59
N GLY A 169 -20.39 17.54 -6.02
CA GLY A 169 -20.07 16.12 -5.89
C GLY A 169 -20.39 15.50 -4.53
N TRP A 170 -21.08 16.25 -3.66
CA TRP A 170 -21.56 15.76 -2.36
C TRP A 170 -23.10 15.91 -2.29
N ASP A 171 -23.81 14.82 -2.43
CA ASP A 171 -25.28 14.81 -2.60
C ASP A 171 -26.04 14.51 -1.28
N PHE A 172 -25.39 14.65 -0.12
CA PHE A 172 -25.98 14.36 1.17
C PHE A 172 -26.42 15.63 1.89
N SER A 173 -27.67 15.63 2.35
CA SER A 173 -28.29 16.74 3.12
C SER A 173 -28.42 16.45 4.62
N GLU A 174 -28.10 15.22 5.06
CA GLU A 174 -28.18 14.82 6.45
C GLU A 174 -26.89 15.17 7.23
N ASN A 175 -27.05 15.36 8.55
CA ASN A 175 -25.92 15.51 9.48
C ASN A 175 -26.24 14.82 10.81
N PRO A 176 -25.55 13.72 11.19
CA PRO A 176 -24.52 13.04 10.40
C PRO A 176 -25.11 12.24 9.21
N VAL A 177 -24.28 12.00 8.22
CA VAL A 177 -24.61 11.12 7.09
C VAL A 177 -23.87 9.79 7.22
N ASN A 178 -24.54 8.69 6.86
CA ASN A 178 -23.95 7.35 6.92
C ASN A 178 -23.39 6.97 5.55
N ILE A 179 -22.06 6.82 5.47
CA ILE A 179 -21.33 6.60 4.22
C ILE A 179 -20.27 5.49 4.35
N TYR A 180 -19.83 5.00 3.19
CA TYR A 180 -18.60 4.21 3.05
C TYR A 180 -17.43 5.14 2.70
N TYR A 181 -16.23 4.73 3.09
CA TYR A 181 -14.99 5.47 2.89
C TYR A 181 -14.04 4.67 2.02
N ASP A 182 -13.33 5.37 1.13
CA ASP A 182 -12.31 4.80 0.27
C ASP A 182 -10.90 5.26 0.70
N GLU A 183 -9.88 4.53 0.25
CA GLU A 183 -8.46 4.82 0.50
C GLU A 183 -8.09 4.90 2.00
N VAL A 184 -8.91 4.28 2.88
CA VAL A 184 -8.70 4.31 4.33
C VAL A 184 -7.44 3.55 4.70
N ALA A 185 -6.50 4.21 5.38
CA ALA A 185 -5.34 3.52 5.95
C ALA A 185 -5.77 2.56 7.05
N VAL A 186 -5.62 1.24 6.83
CA VAL A 186 -5.98 0.17 7.77
C VAL A 186 -4.76 -0.53 8.38
N GLY A 187 -3.58 -0.31 7.81
CA GLY A 187 -2.30 -0.78 8.35
C GLY A 187 -1.14 0.02 7.78
N ALA A 188 -0.09 0.20 8.58
CA ALA A 188 1.13 0.87 8.13
C ALA A 188 2.36 0.34 8.86
N ALA A 189 3.50 0.39 8.19
CA ALA A 189 4.78 0.11 8.81
C ALA A 189 5.84 1.11 8.31
N HIS A 190 6.68 1.54 9.25
CA HIS A 190 7.79 2.45 8.98
C HIS A 190 7.34 3.76 8.31
N ILE A 191 6.21 4.31 8.72
CA ILE A 191 5.59 5.47 8.07
C ILE A 191 6.52 6.69 7.95
N LEU A 192 7.49 6.83 8.83
CA LEU A 192 8.55 7.87 8.77
C LEU A 192 9.79 7.40 7.99
N GLY A 193 9.71 6.23 7.34
CA GLY A 193 10.81 5.58 6.64
C GLY A 193 11.63 4.68 7.55
N LYS A 194 12.09 3.56 7.00
CA LYS A 194 13.10 2.69 7.59
C LYS A 194 14.28 2.63 6.63
N ASN A 195 15.44 3.05 7.09
CA ASN A 195 16.67 2.92 6.30
C ASN A 195 16.97 1.43 6.08
N ALA A 196 16.99 1.01 4.84
CA ALA A 196 17.27 -0.37 4.44
C ALA A 196 17.97 -0.43 3.07
N LEU A 197 18.21 0.72 2.45
CA LEU A 197 19.00 0.83 1.24
C LEU A 197 20.44 1.17 1.59
N PRO A 198 21.43 0.75 0.78
CA PRO A 198 22.84 1.07 1.03
C PRO A 198 23.08 2.59 0.93
N GLY A 199 24.09 3.07 1.62
CA GLY A 199 24.51 4.48 1.57
C GLY A 199 25.10 4.94 0.23
N SER A 200 25.31 4.01 -0.71
CA SER A 200 25.64 4.28 -2.11
C SER A 200 24.76 3.40 -2.98
N ILE A 201 24.10 3.98 -3.96
CA ILE A 201 23.26 3.29 -4.92
C ILE A 201 23.90 3.28 -6.29
N GLU A 202 23.71 2.19 -7.03
CA GLU A 202 24.16 2.00 -8.40
C GLU A 202 22.98 2.21 -9.36
N ALA A 203 23.23 2.92 -10.47
CA ALA A 203 22.21 3.10 -11.51
C ALA A 203 21.72 1.73 -12.04
N GLU A 204 20.43 1.63 -12.29
CA GLU A 204 19.74 0.46 -12.85
C GLU A 204 19.84 -0.83 -12.01
N LYS A 205 20.47 -0.78 -10.85
CA LYS A 205 20.52 -1.92 -9.92
C LYS A 205 19.23 -2.02 -9.10
N THR A 206 18.72 -3.24 -9.05
CA THR A 206 17.52 -3.56 -8.26
C THR A 206 17.87 -3.86 -6.82
N TYR A 207 17.18 -3.20 -5.90
CA TYR A 207 17.24 -3.44 -4.46
C TYR A 207 15.88 -3.96 -3.99
N SER A 208 15.86 -4.97 -3.12
CA SER A 208 14.64 -5.59 -2.64
C SER A 208 14.60 -5.58 -1.11
N LEU A 209 13.40 -5.40 -0.55
CA LEU A 209 13.18 -5.42 0.88
C LEU A 209 11.90 -6.21 1.19
N PRO A 210 11.99 -7.54 1.29
CA PRO A 210 10.87 -8.36 1.71
C PRO A 210 10.35 -7.96 3.08
N MET A 211 9.03 -7.87 3.22
CA MET A 211 8.38 -7.52 4.48
C MET A 211 7.15 -8.36 4.74
N THR A 212 6.87 -8.56 6.02
CA THR A 212 5.61 -9.11 6.51
C THR A 212 4.90 -8.03 7.32
N LEU A 213 3.62 -7.79 6.99
CA LEU A 213 2.76 -6.82 7.65
C LEU A 213 1.64 -7.56 8.38
N ASP A 214 1.44 -7.23 9.64
CA ASP A 214 0.26 -7.64 10.41
C ASP A 214 -0.80 -6.54 10.27
N VAL A 215 -1.94 -6.86 9.63
CA VAL A 215 -2.98 -5.89 9.28
C VAL A 215 -4.37 -6.41 9.69
N PRO A 216 -4.62 -6.54 11.01
CA PRO A 216 -5.91 -7.05 11.50
C PRO A 216 -7.08 -6.11 11.23
N GLY A 217 -6.82 -4.89 10.77
CA GLY A 217 -7.85 -3.88 10.45
C GLY A 217 -8.54 -4.08 9.11
N VAL A 218 -8.01 -4.92 8.22
CA VAL A 218 -8.62 -5.17 6.90
C VAL A 218 -9.92 -5.93 7.07
N GLN A 219 -11.02 -5.37 6.55
CA GLN A 219 -12.36 -5.99 6.55
C GLN A 219 -12.55 -6.90 5.33
N ASN A 220 -12.00 -6.49 4.18
CA ASN A 220 -12.09 -7.25 2.94
C ASN A 220 -10.82 -7.07 2.09
N TRP A 221 -10.02 -8.12 1.99
CA TRP A 221 -8.80 -8.10 1.18
C TRP A 221 -9.01 -7.87 -0.32
N ASP A 222 -10.22 -8.13 -0.85
CA ASP A 222 -10.54 -7.82 -2.26
C ASP A 222 -10.64 -6.30 -2.51
N ASN A 223 -10.86 -5.51 -1.46
CA ASN A 223 -10.90 -4.04 -1.51
C ASN A 223 -9.59 -3.40 -1.01
N ALA A 224 -8.64 -4.22 -0.56
CA ALA A 224 -7.40 -3.73 0.04
C ALA A 224 -6.29 -3.55 -1.00
N HIS A 225 -5.44 -2.55 -0.75
CA HIS A 225 -4.32 -2.19 -1.60
C HIS A 225 -3.06 -2.02 -0.76
N LEU A 226 -1.94 -2.53 -1.28
CA LEU A 226 -0.63 -2.22 -0.74
C LEU A 226 -0.07 -0.97 -1.43
N ILE A 227 0.36 -0.02 -0.64
CA ILE A 227 1.12 1.14 -1.08
C ILE A 227 2.54 0.99 -0.53
N VAL A 228 3.53 1.07 -1.40
CA VAL A 228 4.95 1.12 -1.04
C VAL A 228 5.50 2.45 -1.50
N MET A 229 6.21 3.13 -0.62
CA MET A 229 6.85 4.41 -0.91
C MET A 229 8.34 4.38 -0.57
N VAL A 230 9.14 5.04 -1.38
CA VAL A 230 10.56 5.31 -1.11
C VAL A 230 10.71 6.74 -0.67
N LEU A 231 11.37 6.93 0.47
CA LEU A 231 11.57 8.23 1.09
C LEU A 231 13.04 8.62 1.06
N ASN A 232 13.28 9.88 0.78
CA ASN A 232 14.55 10.51 1.10
C ASN A 232 14.57 10.86 2.60
N MET A 233 15.34 10.13 3.38
CA MET A 233 15.36 10.26 4.84
C MET A 233 15.96 11.59 5.33
N LYS A 234 16.70 12.29 4.48
CA LYS A 234 17.27 13.62 4.80
C LYS A 234 16.21 14.71 4.77
N THR A 235 15.25 14.60 3.85
CA THR A 235 14.17 15.58 3.66
C THR A 235 12.83 15.12 4.23
N GLY A 236 12.59 13.81 4.28
CA GLY A 236 11.32 13.20 4.59
C GLY A 236 10.38 13.15 3.37
N TYR A 237 10.82 13.59 2.19
CA TYR A 237 10.02 13.62 0.97
C TYR A 237 9.94 12.24 0.32
N ILE A 238 8.84 12.01 -0.40
CA ILE A 238 8.61 10.77 -1.15
C ILE A 238 9.18 10.94 -2.55
N GLU A 239 10.09 10.05 -2.93
CA GLU A 239 10.71 10.03 -4.26
C GLU A 239 9.79 9.41 -5.32
N ASN A 240 9.08 8.38 -4.96
CA ASN A 240 8.03 7.73 -5.73
C ASN A 240 7.22 6.77 -4.85
N ALA A 241 6.06 6.36 -5.35
CA ALA A 241 5.22 5.37 -4.71
C ALA A 241 4.61 4.41 -5.74
N VAL A 242 4.15 3.25 -5.27
CA VAL A 242 3.39 2.30 -6.07
C VAL A 242 2.21 1.77 -5.26
N ARG A 243 1.04 1.62 -5.91
CA ARG A 243 -0.15 0.96 -5.36
C ARG A 243 -0.41 -0.33 -6.11
N LYS A 244 -0.70 -1.41 -5.39
CA LYS A 244 -1.07 -2.71 -5.96
C LYS A 244 -2.22 -3.33 -5.16
N SER A 245 -3.28 -3.75 -5.86
CA SER A 245 -4.42 -4.40 -5.24
C SER A 245 -4.10 -5.81 -4.76
N PHE A 246 -4.62 -6.21 -3.60
CA PHE A 246 -4.60 -7.58 -3.12
C PHE A 246 -5.63 -8.49 -3.81
N ALA A 247 -6.68 -7.94 -4.43
CA ALA A 247 -7.76 -8.70 -5.08
C ALA A 247 -7.27 -9.73 -6.11
N GLN A 248 -6.18 -9.45 -6.82
CA GLN A 248 -5.61 -10.35 -7.82
C GLN A 248 -4.68 -11.42 -7.24
N ASN A 249 -4.35 -11.32 -5.95
CA ASN A 249 -3.38 -12.19 -5.27
C ASN A 249 -3.98 -12.96 -4.10
N SER A 250 -5.25 -12.78 -3.78
CA SER A 250 -5.95 -13.61 -2.82
C SER A 250 -6.18 -14.99 -3.44
N ILE A 251 -5.30 -15.94 -3.13
CA ILE A 251 -5.61 -17.35 -3.37
C ILE A 251 -6.74 -17.66 -2.40
N LYS A 252 -7.98 -17.78 -2.92
CA LYS A 252 -9.13 -18.24 -2.15
C LYS A 252 -8.74 -19.52 -1.43
N GLY A 253 -9.04 -19.58 -0.14
CA GLY A 253 -8.74 -20.75 0.68
C GLY A 253 -9.22 -22.05 0.02
N ILE A 254 -8.69 -23.17 0.48
CA ILE A 254 -9.07 -24.51 0.00
C ILE A 254 -10.57 -24.64 0.10
N ASP A 255 -11.27 -24.68 -1.05
CA ASP A 255 -12.68 -25.05 -1.10
C ASP A 255 -12.82 -26.46 -0.53
N GLU A 256 -13.77 -26.68 0.39
CA GLU A 256 -14.00 -27.96 1.09
C GLU A 256 -14.28 -29.14 0.15
N ASP A 257 -14.49 -28.89 -1.14
CA ASP A 257 -14.79 -29.89 -2.18
C ASP A 257 -13.54 -30.56 -2.81
N ASP A 258 -12.33 -30.15 -2.47
CA ASP A 258 -11.11 -30.74 -3.02
C ASP A 258 -10.57 -31.86 -2.10
N ASN A 259 -10.38 -33.04 -2.68
CA ASN A 259 -9.84 -34.22 -1.98
C ASN A 259 -8.39 -34.08 -1.48
N LEU A 260 -7.76 -32.89 -1.60
CA LEU A 260 -6.41 -32.64 -1.11
C LEU A 260 -6.43 -32.43 0.41
N ARG A 261 -5.80 -33.34 1.14
CA ARG A 261 -5.59 -33.19 2.58
C ARG A 261 -4.09 -33.19 2.88
N VAL A 262 -3.67 -32.17 3.61
CA VAL A 262 -2.28 -32.04 4.06
C VAL A 262 -2.23 -31.87 5.57
N ASN A 263 -1.20 -32.42 6.18
CA ASN A 263 -0.84 -32.13 7.56
C ASN A 263 0.37 -31.19 7.55
N LEU A 264 0.30 -30.12 8.33
CA LEU A 264 1.28 -29.03 8.38
C LEU A 264 1.75 -28.91 9.84
N SER A 265 2.82 -29.57 10.19
CA SER A 265 3.33 -29.52 11.56
C SER A 265 4.85 -29.70 11.61
N GLY A 266 5.48 -29.02 12.58
CA GLY A 266 6.89 -29.22 12.88
C GLY A 266 7.87 -28.85 11.74
N GLY A 267 7.50 -27.91 10.89
CA GLY A 267 8.34 -27.54 9.74
C GLY A 267 8.20 -28.50 8.56
N GLU A 268 7.16 -29.33 8.52
CA GLU A 268 6.95 -30.35 7.48
C GLU A 268 5.57 -30.21 6.81
N ILE A 269 5.51 -30.57 5.52
CA ILE A 269 4.29 -30.76 4.76
C ILE A 269 4.13 -32.25 4.49
N THR A 270 3.04 -32.84 4.95
CA THR A 270 2.68 -34.24 4.66
C THR A 270 1.45 -34.28 3.79
N LEU A 271 1.50 -34.90 2.63
CA LEU A 271 0.32 -35.15 1.79
C LEU A 271 -0.42 -36.37 2.32
N VAL A 272 -1.58 -36.14 2.96
CA VAL A 272 -2.40 -37.21 3.58
C VAL A 272 -3.30 -37.90 2.56
N SER A 273 -3.91 -37.12 1.67
CA SER A 273 -4.71 -37.61 0.53
C SER A 273 -4.78 -36.58 -0.57
N GLY A 274 -4.92 -37.01 -1.81
CA GLY A 274 -5.05 -36.18 -2.99
C GLY A 274 -4.18 -36.62 -4.15
N ASP A 275 -4.19 -35.83 -5.23
CA ASP A 275 -3.28 -36.02 -6.37
C ASP A 275 -1.87 -35.63 -5.96
N LEU A 276 -0.87 -36.13 -6.72
CA LEU A 276 0.53 -35.72 -6.60
C LEU A 276 0.62 -34.18 -6.59
N ALA A 277 1.36 -33.63 -5.64
CA ALA A 277 1.52 -32.20 -5.46
C ALA A 277 2.98 -31.77 -5.55
N ASP A 278 3.29 -30.86 -6.44
CA ASP A 278 4.56 -30.15 -6.48
C ASP A 278 4.56 -29.02 -5.45
N VAL A 279 5.63 -28.94 -4.66
CA VAL A 279 5.79 -27.95 -3.60
C VAL A 279 6.75 -26.86 -4.08
N TYR A 280 6.30 -25.61 -4.00
CA TYR A 280 7.09 -24.43 -4.38
C TYR A 280 7.23 -23.49 -3.18
N ASN A 281 8.36 -22.80 -3.10
CA ASN A 281 8.50 -21.65 -2.21
C ASN A 281 7.82 -20.40 -2.81
N LEU A 282 7.77 -19.31 -2.06
CA LEU A 282 7.17 -18.04 -2.53
C LEU A 282 7.90 -17.38 -3.72
N HIS A 283 9.12 -17.80 -4.01
CA HIS A 283 9.89 -17.34 -5.17
C HIS A 283 9.61 -18.18 -6.44
N GLY A 284 8.61 -19.07 -6.38
CA GLY A 284 8.27 -19.95 -7.50
C GLY A 284 9.27 -21.08 -7.74
N VAL A 285 10.26 -21.26 -6.85
CA VAL A 285 11.23 -22.35 -6.96
C VAL A 285 10.60 -23.65 -6.44
N LYS A 286 10.57 -24.67 -7.28
CA LYS A 286 10.13 -26.00 -6.88
C LYS A 286 11.13 -26.61 -5.87
N ILE A 287 10.64 -26.93 -4.66
CA ILE A 287 11.44 -27.49 -3.56
C ILE A 287 11.22 -28.99 -3.37
N GLY A 288 10.17 -29.55 -3.95
CA GLY A 288 9.90 -30.97 -3.91
C GLY A 288 8.60 -31.36 -4.58
N THR A 289 8.31 -32.66 -4.55
CA THR A 289 7.05 -33.25 -4.99
C THR A 289 6.60 -34.23 -3.90
N LEU A 290 5.31 -34.27 -3.61
CA LEU A 290 4.72 -35.16 -2.60
C LEU A 290 3.69 -36.08 -3.26
N ASN A 291 3.80 -37.38 -2.96
CA ASN A 291 2.77 -38.37 -3.18
C ASN A 291 2.00 -38.61 -1.87
N ASN A 292 0.87 -39.33 -1.97
CA ASN A 292 0.12 -39.72 -0.80
C ASN A 292 0.97 -40.46 0.24
N GLY A 293 0.92 -39.99 1.49
CA GLY A 293 1.69 -40.51 2.61
C GLY A 293 3.13 -39.99 2.71
N GLU A 294 3.61 -39.25 1.73
CA GLU A 294 4.95 -38.64 1.77
C GLU A 294 4.95 -37.31 2.52
N HIS A 295 6.11 -36.99 3.10
CA HIS A 295 6.37 -35.75 3.78
C HIS A 295 7.63 -35.07 3.21
N LEU A 296 7.64 -33.74 3.30
CA LEU A 296 8.75 -32.89 2.88
C LEU A 296 9.06 -31.90 4.00
N SER A 297 10.31 -31.93 4.47
CA SER A 297 10.78 -30.96 5.45
C SER A 297 11.13 -29.65 4.75
N VAL A 298 10.40 -28.56 5.09
CA VAL A 298 10.46 -27.28 4.38
C VAL A 298 10.80 -26.13 5.32
N GLY A 299 10.72 -26.35 6.63
CA GLY A 299 10.81 -25.30 7.63
C GLY A 299 9.50 -24.52 7.80
N TYR A 300 9.53 -23.55 8.73
CA TYR A 300 8.37 -22.68 8.96
C TYR A 300 8.26 -21.66 7.82
N GLY A 301 7.07 -21.50 7.27
CA GLY A 301 6.89 -20.57 6.15
C GLY A 301 5.65 -20.85 5.31
N VAL A 302 5.58 -20.16 4.20
CA VAL A 302 4.49 -20.27 3.23
C VAL A 302 4.97 -21.00 1.99
N TYR A 303 4.16 -21.92 1.51
CA TYR A 303 4.46 -22.76 0.37
C TYR A 303 3.24 -22.87 -0.54
N LEU A 304 3.49 -23.15 -1.82
CA LEU A 304 2.45 -23.46 -2.80
C LEU A 304 2.52 -24.96 -3.14
N LEU A 305 1.40 -25.65 -3.00
CA LEU A 305 1.23 -27.01 -3.48
C LEU A 305 0.47 -26.96 -4.81
N LYS A 306 1.10 -27.39 -5.88
CA LYS A 306 0.50 -27.44 -7.22
C LYS A 306 0.18 -28.88 -7.60
N THR A 307 -1.11 -29.18 -7.76
CA THR A 307 -1.58 -30.45 -8.36
C THR A 307 -1.81 -30.28 -9.86
N SER A 308 -2.22 -31.35 -10.54
CA SER A 308 -2.64 -31.30 -11.93
C SER A 308 -3.86 -30.41 -12.20
N LYS A 309 -4.63 -30.08 -11.16
CA LYS A 309 -5.92 -29.36 -11.26
C LYS A 309 -5.86 -27.94 -10.72
N LYS A 310 -5.18 -27.74 -9.58
CA LYS A 310 -5.16 -26.45 -8.85
C LYS A 310 -3.81 -26.23 -8.12
N ALA A 311 -3.60 -25.01 -7.70
CA ALA A 311 -2.56 -24.65 -6.76
C ALA A 311 -3.19 -24.25 -5.41
N TYR A 312 -2.57 -24.70 -4.33
CA TYR A 312 -3.01 -24.48 -2.95
C TYR A 312 -1.89 -23.81 -2.17
N LYS A 313 -2.24 -22.85 -1.36
CA LYS A 313 -1.33 -22.20 -0.46
C LYS A 313 -1.40 -22.86 0.92
N VAL A 314 -0.26 -23.18 1.50
CA VAL A 314 -0.14 -23.80 2.82
C VAL A 314 0.82 -23.03 3.69
N VAL A 315 0.51 -22.97 4.99
CA VAL A 315 1.34 -22.33 6.01
C VAL A 315 1.85 -23.38 6.97
N VAL A 316 3.14 -23.59 6.99
CA VAL A 316 3.82 -24.50 7.91
C VAL A 316 4.21 -23.70 9.15
N LYS A 317 3.62 -24.09 10.30
CA LYS A 317 3.82 -23.45 11.62
C LYS A 317 4.64 -24.32 12.54
#